data_a4a84ae092f77d131f31489f5ebf2715
#
_entry.id   a4a84ae092f77d131f31489f5ebf2715
#
_cell.length_a   1.000
_cell.length_b   1.000
_cell.length_c   1.000
_cell.angle_alpha   90.00
_cell.angle_beta   90.00
_cell.angle_gamma   90.00
#
_symmetry.space_group_name_H-M   'P 1'
#
loop_
_entity.id
_entity.type
_entity.pdbx_description
1 polymer ?
#
loop_
_entity_poly.entity_id
_entity_poly.type
_entity_poly.pdbx_seq_one_letter_code
_entity_poly.pdbx_strand_id
1 'polypeptide(L)'
;MMDDFPDARPLSGTVALVAGATRGAGRGIAVELGAAGATVYVTGRTTRERRSEYDRPETIEETAALVSEAGGHGIAVPTDHLEPTQVEALVARIAREQDGLDVLVNDIWGGEKLVEWNVPIWEHSLDKGLRLLRLAIDTHLITNHYALPLLIRKPGGLVVEMTDGTARYNDTHYRLSAFYDMAKTSVTRLAWALSHEVAPHGGTAVALTPGWMRSEMMLEHYDVTEATWRDATTREPHFVISETPRFVGRAVAALAADPDRARWNGQSLSSGGLAADYGFTDVDGSRPDCFRYLVEVQEAGRPADATGYR
;
A
#
# COMPACT_ATOMS: atom_id res chain seq x y z
N MET A 1 -11.33 20.65 9.41
CA MET A 1 -11.15 20.41 10.85
C MET A 1 -10.11 19.32 11.00
N MET A 2 -8.93 19.69 11.50
CA MET A 2 -7.77 18.78 11.69
C MET A 2 -7.66 18.51 13.21
N ASP A 3 -8.60 17.77 13.79
CA ASP A 3 -8.65 17.61 15.25
C ASP A 3 -8.93 16.17 15.73
N ASP A 4 -8.34 15.14 15.06
CA ASP A 4 -8.58 13.76 15.52
C ASP A 4 -7.34 12.99 15.99
N PHE A 5 -6.19 13.65 16.14
CA PHE A 5 -5.05 13.07 16.86
C PHE A 5 -4.74 13.90 18.09
N PRO A 6 -4.73 13.29 19.33
CA PRO A 6 -4.39 13.99 20.56
C PRO A 6 -2.96 14.55 20.57
N ASP A 7 -2.11 14.10 19.67
CA ASP A 7 -0.79 14.66 19.40
C ASP A 7 -0.75 15.09 17.93
N ALA A 8 -0.45 16.36 17.67
CA ALA A 8 -0.47 16.93 16.32
C ALA A 8 0.48 16.22 15.32
N ARG A 9 1.45 15.40 15.81
CA ARG A 9 2.40 14.64 15.00
C ARG A 9 2.86 13.35 15.71
N PRO A 10 2.02 12.31 15.77
CA PRO A 10 2.30 11.10 16.55
C PRO A 10 3.51 10.30 16.05
N LEU A 11 3.97 10.53 14.81
CA LEU A 11 5.12 9.86 14.21
C LEU A 11 6.38 10.77 14.15
N SER A 12 6.43 11.84 14.95
CA SER A 12 7.66 12.65 15.05
C SER A 12 8.83 11.80 15.54
N GLY A 13 9.95 11.82 14.78
CA GLY A 13 11.12 10.98 15.06
C GLY A 13 11.03 9.55 14.51
N THR A 14 9.89 9.15 13.91
CA THR A 14 9.75 7.87 13.22
C THR A 14 10.39 7.92 11.85
N VAL A 15 11.12 6.87 11.49
CA VAL A 15 11.73 6.66 10.18
C VAL A 15 10.96 5.60 9.41
N ALA A 16 10.43 5.95 8.25
CA ALA A 16 9.67 5.05 7.39
C ALA A 16 10.36 4.85 6.04
N LEU A 17 10.33 3.64 5.52
CA LEU A 17 10.65 3.29 4.14
C LEU A 17 9.35 2.86 3.44
N VAL A 18 8.96 3.59 2.39
CA VAL A 18 7.84 3.21 1.52
C VAL A 18 8.39 2.81 0.16
N ALA A 19 8.44 1.51 -0.06
CA ALA A 19 8.90 0.92 -1.31
C ALA A 19 7.74 0.88 -2.32
N GLY A 20 7.94 1.47 -3.52
CA GLY A 20 6.88 1.60 -4.51
C GLY A 20 6.03 2.86 -4.36
N ALA A 21 6.59 3.94 -3.83
CA ALA A 21 5.85 5.16 -3.47
C ALA A 21 5.75 6.21 -4.60
N THR A 22 5.84 5.82 -5.86
CA THR A 22 5.78 6.76 -6.99
C THR A 22 4.37 7.34 -7.19
N ARG A 23 3.32 6.52 -6.98
CA ARG A 23 1.89 6.83 -7.19
C ARG A 23 0.99 5.91 -6.37
N GLY A 24 -0.33 6.04 -6.51
CA GLY A 24 -1.31 5.14 -5.92
C GLY A 24 -1.21 5.02 -4.41
N ALA A 25 -1.36 3.79 -3.89
CA ALA A 25 -1.32 3.51 -2.46
C ALA A 25 0.00 3.97 -1.83
N GLY A 26 1.15 3.62 -2.42
CA GLY A 26 2.46 3.99 -1.89
C GLY A 26 2.66 5.50 -1.74
N ARG A 27 2.19 6.31 -2.72
CA ARG A 27 2.18 7.77 -2.60
C ARG A 27 1.28 8.22 -1.46
N GLY A 28 0.03 7.71 -1.40
CA GLY A 28 -0.91 8.05 -0.34
C GLY A 28 -0.39 7.71 1.05
N ILE A 29 0.23 6.54 1.20
CA ILE A 29 0.86 6.08 2.45
C ILE A 29 2.02 7.00 2.85
N ALA A 30 2.92 7.30 1.91
CA ALA A 30 4.05 8.18 2.19
C ALA A 30 3.60 9.56 2.68
N VAL A 31 2.58 10.15 2.02
CA VAL A 31 2.03 11.46 2.38
C VAL A 31 1.37 11.44 3.76
N GLU A 32 0.59 10.40 4.12
CA GLU A 32 -0.06 10.32 5.43
C GLU A 32 0.93 10.05 6.57
N LEU A 33 1.97 9.24 6.33
CA LEU A 33 3.09 9.10 7.29
C LEU A 33 3.80 10.44 7.51
N GLY A 34 4.01 11.23 6.44
CA GLY A 34 4.54 12.58 6.52
C GLY A 34 3.64 13.54 7.28
N ALA A 35 2.33 13.51 7.03
CA ALA A 35 1.35 14.31 7.76
C ALA A 35 1.37 14.02 9.27
N ALA A 36 1.64 12.76 9.63
CA ALA A 36 1.82 12.34 11.02
C ALA A 36 3.22 12.69 11.60
N GLY A 37 4.13 13.29 10.82
CA GLY A 37 5.43 13.82 11.27
C GLY A 37 6.65 12.94 10.99
N ALA A 38 6.50 11.84 10.25
CA ALA A 38 7.59 10.91 9.97
C ALA A 38 8.63 11.47 8.98
N THR A 39 9.87 10.96 9.08
CA THR A 39 10.85 10.98 7.99
C THR A 39 10.56 9.81 7.07
N VAL A 40 10.28 10.06 5.79
CA VAL A 40 9.84 9.03 4.84
C VAL A 40 10.81 8.92 3.68
N TYR A 41 11.45 7.77 3.55
CA TYR A 41 12.20 7.39 2.35
C TYR A 41 11.22 6.88 1.31
N VAL A 42 11.11 7.63 0.21
CA VAL A 42 10.20 7.38 -0.93
C VAL A 42 10.99 6.73 -2.04
N THR A 43 10.67 5.49 -2.40
CA THR A 43 11.44 4.75 -3.40
C THR A 43 10.60 4.28 -4.57
N GLY A 44 11.25 4.14 -5.71
CA GLY A 44 10.66 3.70 -6.97
C GLY A 44 11.63 3.93 -8.13
N ARG A 45 11.24 3.49 -9.32
CA ARG A 45 12.10 3.55 -10.52
C ARG A 45 11.90 4.80 -11.36
N THR A 46 10.74 5.47 -11.23
CA THR A 46 10.42 6.68 -12.00
C THR A 46 10.85 7.92 -11.25
N THR A 47 11.74 8.67 -11.86
CA THR A 47 12.29 9.95 -11.39
C THR A 47 11.98 11.06 -12.38
N ARG A 48 12.29 12.32 -12.03
CA ARG A 48 12.18 13.46 -12.95
C ARG A 48 13.07 13.29 -14.19
N GLU A 49 14.20 12.60 -14.06
CA GLU A 49 15.18 12.40 -15.13
C GLU A 49 14.92 11.13 -15.95
N ARG A 50 14.26 10.14 -15.35
CA ARG A 50 14.08 8.83 -15.97
C ARG A 50 12.70 8.25 -15.64
N ARG A 51 11.92 7.91 -16.65
CA ARG A 51 10.70 7.12 -16.52
C ARG A 51 11.01 5.62 -16.54
N SER A 52 10.21 4.85 -15.81
CA SER A 52 10.20 3.39 -15.94
C SER A 52 9.53 2.95 -17.23
N GLU A 53 9.51 1.63 -17.50
CA GLU A 53 8.78 1.04 -18.64
C GLU A 53 7.26 1.29 -18.62
N TYR A 54 6.75 1.78 -17.52
CA TYR A 54 5.36 2.23 -17.39
C TYR A 54 5.06 3.53 -18.13
N ASP A 55 6.10 4.36 -18.33
CA ASP A 55 6.05 5.66 -18.99
C ASP A 55 5.01 6.64 -18.39
N ARG A 56 4.80 6.56 -17.08
CA ARG A 56 3.90 7.47 -16.37
C ARG A 56 4.65 8.70 -15.85
N PRO A 57 3.94 9.86 -15.71
CA PRO A 57 4.57 11.12 -15.32
C PRO A 57 4.93 11.21 -13.84
N GLU A 58 4.24 10.46 -12.96
CA GLU A 58 4.40 10.56 -11.51
C GLU A 58 5.82 10.12 -11.09
N THR A 59 6.45 10.90 -10.20
CA THR A 59 7.84 10.67 -9.77
C THR A 59 7.96 10.52 -8.24
N ILE A 60 9.05 9.89 -7.80
CA ILE A 60 9.35 9.76 -6.38
C ILE A 60 9.71 11.11 -5.75
N GLU A 61 10.32 12.03 -6.51
CA GLU A 61 10.66 13.37 -6.02
C GLU A 61 9.41 14.23 -5.78
N GLU A 62 8.39 14.06 -6.62
CA GLU A 62 7.09 14.69 -6.40
C GLU A 62 6.44 14.16 -5.13
N THR A 63 6.44 12.84 -4.92
CA THR A 63 5.92 12.24 -3.68
C THR A 63 6.69 12.72 -2.45
N ALA A 64 8.03 12.79 -2.51
CA ALA A 64 8.85 13.31 -1.40
C ALA A 64 8.54 14.79 -1.10
N ALA A 65 8.27 15.60 -2.12
CA ALA A 65 7.81 16.98 -1.94
C ALA A 65 6.45 17.03 -1.21
N LEU A 66 5.48 16.21 -1.64
CA LEU A 66 4.17 16.12 -1.00
C LEU A 66 4.26 15.66 0.47
N VAL A 67 5.16 14.73 0.80
CA VAL A 67 5.45 14.33 2.19
C VAL A 67 5.91 15.53 3.01
N SER A 68 6.81 16.34 2.45
CA SER A 68 7.37 17.51 3.15
C SER A 68 6.32 18.62 3.29
N GLU A 69 5.50 18.86 2.27
CA GLU A 69 4.37 19.79 2.32
C GLU A 69 3.32 19.38 3.36
N ALA A 70 3.12 18.06 3.56
CA ALA A 70 2.22 17.54 4.58
C ALA A 70 2.77 17.69 6.01
N GLY A 71 4.04 18.04 6.20
CA GLY A 71 4.65 18.33 7.49
C GLY A 71 5.67 17.32 8.00
N GLY A 72 5.98 16.29 7.21
CA GLY A 72 7.05 15.32 7.45
C GLY A 72 8.38 15.72 6.81
N HIS A 73 9.24 14.75 6.61
CA HIS A 73 10.49 14.90 5.87
C HIS A 73 10.61 13.84 4.78
N GLY A 74 10.33 14.21 3.52
CA GLY A 74 10.35 13.30 2.37
C GLY A 74 11.74 13.22 1.73
N ILE A 75 12.25 12.02 1.53
CA ILE A 75 13.55 11.72 0.93
C ILE A 75 13.35 10.78 -0.26
N ALA A 76 13.51 11.28 -1.48
CA ALA A 76 13.43 10.47 -2.68
C ALA A 76 14.74 9.68 -2.91
N VAL A 77 14.63 8.36 -3.11
CA VAL A 77 15.77 7.50 -3.43
C VAL A 77 15.40 6.59 -4.60
N PRO A 78 15.98 6.84 -5.80
CA PRO A 78 15.76 5.96 -6.95
C PRO A 78 16.21 4.53 -6.63
N THR A 79 15.29 3.57 -6.73
CA THR A 79 15.58 2.16 -6.41
C THR A 79 14.76 1.23 -7.28
N ASP A 80 15.41 0.30 -7.95
CA ASP A 80 14.76 -0.89 -8.49
C ASP A 80 14.86 -2.03 -7.46
N HIS A 81 13.73 -2.40 -6.90
CA HIS A 81 13.66 -3.41 -5.84
C HIS A 81 13.88 -4.85 -6.36
N LEU A 82 14.01 -5.06 -7.67
CA LEU A 82 14.51 -6.32 -8.24
C LEU A 82 16.05 -6.42 -8.24
N GLU A 83 16.74 -5.30 -7.95
CA GLU A 83 18.19 -5.25 -7.96
C GLU A 83 18.73 -5.26 -6.52
N PRO A 84 19.19 -6.41 -5.99
CA PRO A 84 19.62 -6.53 -4.60
C PRO A 84 20.64 -5.48 -4.17
N THR A 85 21.60 -5.15 -5.04
CA THR A 85 22.65 -4.15 -4.74
C THR A 85 22.09 -2.74 -4.57
N GLN A 86 21.01 -2.37 -5.27
CA GLN A 86 20.36 -1.08 -5.08
C GLN A 86 19.59 -1.02 -3.76
N VAL A 87 18.92 -2.12 -3.39
CA VAL A 87 18.21 -2.22 -2.11
C VAL A 87 19.19 -2.21 -0.94
N GLU A 88 20.30 -2.92 -1.05
CA GLU A 88 21.39 -2.89 -0.06
C GLU A 88 21.94 -1.47 0.14
N ALA A 89 22.21 -0.78 -0.97
CA ALA A 89 22.71 0.61 -0.94
C ALA A 89 21.69 1.58 -0.32
N LEU A 90 20.39 1.41 -0.60
CA LEU A 90 19.29 2.16 0.01
C LEU A 90 19.30 1.96 1.54
N VAL A 91 19.28 0.72 2.01
CA VAL A 91 19.26 0.41 3.44
C VAL A 91 20.52 0.88 4.15
N ALA A 92 21.70 0.72 3.53
CA ALA A 92 22.96 1.27 4.04
C ALA A 92 22.93 2.81 4.12
N ARG A 93 22.25 3.50 3.19
CA ARG A 93 22.02 4.94 3.26
C ARG A 93 21.14 5.31 4.45
N ILE A 94 19.98 4.63 4.62
CA ILE A 94 19.10 4.84 5.77
C ILE A 94 19.86 4.64 7.08
N ALA A 95 20.65 3.57 7.20
CA ALA A 95 21.42 3.28 8.39
C ALA A 95 22.53 4.32 8.71
N ARG A 96 23.03 5.06 7.70
CA ARG A 96 23.99 6.15 7.92
C ARG A 96 23.32 7.48 8.27
N GLU A 97 22.13 7.73 7.75
CA GLU A 97 21.42 9.01 7.91
C GLU A 97 20.50 8.98 9.14
N GLN A 98 20.07 7.79 9.57
CA GLN A 98 19.10 7.56 10.63
C GLN A 98 19.60 6.49 11.62
N ASP A 99 19.08 6.53 12.83
CA ASP A 99 19.47 5.59 13.90
C ASP A 99 18.81 4.19 13.77
N GLY A 100 17.86 4.05 12.85
CA GLY A 100 17.12 2.81 12.59
C GLY A 100 16.05 2.98 11.54
N LEU A 101 15.23 1.96 11.40
CA LEU A 101 14.02 1.96 10.59
C LEU A 101 12.86 1.51 11.48
N ASP A 102 11.79 2.28 11.56
CA ASP A 102 10.65 1.99 12.42
C ASP A 102 9.48 1.40 11.64
N VAL A 103 9.29 1.83 10.37
CA VAL A 103 8.19 1.38 9.52
C VAL A 103 8.72 0.99 8.14
N LEU A 104 8.43 -0.22 7.70
CA LEU A 104 8.64 -0.69 6.34
C LEU A 104 7.29 -0.94 5.69
N VAL A 105 7.03 -0.28 4.55
CA VAL A 105 5.87 -0.54 3.70
C VAL A 105 6.34 -1.04 2.34
N ASN A 106 5.97 -2.25 1.98
CA ASN A 106 6.19 -2.82 0.66
C ASN A 106 4.92 -2.68 -0.18
N ASP A 107 4.88 -1.68 -1.06
CA ASP A 107 3.81 -1.43 -2.05
C ASP A 107 4.35 -1.53 -3.48
N ILE A 108 5.33 -2.40 -3.69
CA ILE A 108 5.93 -2.60 -5.00
C ILE A 108 4.99 -3.49 -5.81
N TRP A 109 4.48 -2.93 -6.90
CA TRP A 109 3.71 -3.65 -7.89
C TRP A 109 4.41 -3.55 -9.25
N GLY A 110 3.79 -3.19 -10.29
CA GLY A 110 4.38 -3.07 -11.62
C GLY A 110 3.85 -4.15 -12.55
N GLY A 111 2.74 -4.77 -12.17
CA GLY A 111 2.11 -5.87 -12.91
C GLY A 111 0.95 -5.46 -13.81
N GLU A 112 0.46 -4.22 -13.79
CA GLU A 112 -0.80 -3.82 -14.43
C GLU A 112 -0.83 -4.15 -15.94
N LYS A 113 0.27 -3.90 -16.66
CA LYS A 113 0.40 -4.21 -18.10
C LYS A 113 0.62 -5.72 -18.40
N LEU A 114 0.86 -6.50 -17.35
CA LEU A 114 1.17 -7.94 -17.46
C LEU A 114 -0.05 -8.81 -17.12
N VAL A 115 -1.05 -8.24 -16.45
CA VAL A 115 -2.28 -8.95 -16.10
C VAL A 115 -3.10 -9.20 -17.37
N GLU A 116 -3.46 -10.46 -17.59
CA GLU A 116 -4.43 -10.87 -18.60
C GLU A 116 -5.71 -11.29 -17.86
N TRP A 117 -6.75 -10.47 -17.98
CA TRP A 117 -7.97 -10.57 -17.19
C TRP A 117 -8.83 -11.76 -17.60
N ASN A 118 -9.21 -12.60 -16.64
CA ASN A 118 -10.09 -13.76 -16.85
C ASN A 118 -9.57 -14.77 -17.90
N VAL A 119 -8.24 -14.82 -18.07
CA VAL A 119 -7.59 -15.77 -18.96
C VAL A 119 -7.13 -16.98 -18.15
N PRO A 120 -7.51 -18.22 -18.53
CA PRO A 120 -7.06 -19.41 -17.82
C PRO A 120 -5.53 -19.60 -17.98
N ILE A 121 -4.91 -20.28 -17.00
CA ILE A 121 -3.44 -20.38 -16.92
C ILE A 121 -2.78 -20.93 -18.20
N TRP A 122 -3.45 -21.84 -18.92
CA TRP A 122 -2.93 -22.46 -20.14
C TRP A 122 -3.04 -21.59 -21.39
N GLU A 123 -3.77 -20.48 -21.33
CA GLU A 123 -3.90 -19.46 -22.39
C GLU A 123 -3.16 -18.16 -22.06
N HIS A 124 -2.89 -17.93 -20.75
CA HIS A 124 -2.15 -16.77 -20.29
C HIS A 124 -0.71 -16.80 -20.81
N SER A 125 -0.17 -15.67 -21.26
CA SER A 125 1.24 -15.55 -21.61
C SER A 125 2.13 -15.94 -20.43
N LEU A 126 2.91 -17.02 -20.59
CA LEU A 126 3.80 -17.51 -19.55
C LEU A 126 4.86 -16.46 -19.16
N ASP A 127 5.43 -15.77 -20.15
CA ASP A 127 6.45 -14.73 -19.91
C ASP A 127 5.89 -13.56 -19.10
N LYS A 128 4.67 -13.08 -19.42
CA LYS A 128 4.00 -12.04 -18.64
C LYS A 128 3.69 -12.53 -17.23
N GLY A 129 3.15 -13.75 -17.09
CA GLY A 129 2.80 -14.32 -15.79
C GLY A 129 4.02 -14.48 -14.89
N LEU A 130 5.12 -15.06 -15.40
CA LEU A 130 6.37 -15.20 -14.63
C LEU A 130 6.98 -13.83 -14.29
N ARG A 131 6.96 -12.87 -15.22
CA ARG A 131 7.42 -11.50 -14.95
C ARG A 131 6.61 -10.83 -13.86
N LEU A 132 5.27 -11.01 -13.87
CA LEU A 132 4.35 -10.49 -12.86
C LEU A 132 4.70 -11.05 -11.47
N LEU A 133 4.90 -12.37 -11.34
CA LEU A 133 5.29 -12.99 -10.08
C LEU A 133 6.61 -12.44 -9.55
N ARG A 134 7.63 -12.29 -10.41
CA ARG A 134 8.90 -11.68 -10.01
C ARG A 134 8.72 -10.26 -9.48
N LEU A 135 7.91 -9.44 -10.15
CA LEU A 135 7.63 -8.06 -9.71
C LEU A 135 6.87 -8.02 -8.39
N ALA A 136 5.99 -8.97 -8.14
CA ALA A 136 5.15 -9.00 -6.95
C ALA A 136 5.79 -9.71 -5.74
N ILE A 137 6.70 -10.67 -5.97
CA ILE A 137 7.23 -11.53 -4.91
C ILE A 137 8.70 -11.23 -4.64
N ASP A 138 9.56 -11.29 -5.67
CA ASP A 138 11.01 -11.13 -5.48
C ASP A 138 11.34 -9.74 -4.91
N THR A 139 10.63 -8.69 -5.35
CA THR A 139 10.83 -7.32 -4.86
C THR A 139 10.55 -7.19 -3.36
N HIS A 140 9.47 -7.82 -2.87
CA HIS A 140 9.13 -7.85 -1.45
C HIS A 140 10.17 -8.66 -0.64
N LEU A 141 10.55 -9.84 -1.14
CA LEU A 141 11.57 -10.68 -0.49
C LEU A 141 12.93 -9.96 -0.40
N ILE A 142 13.39 -9.36 -1.50
CA ILE A 142 14.67 -8.62 -1.52
C ILE A 142 14.63 -7.43 -0.57
N THR A 143 13.54 -6.66 -0.59
CA THR A 143 13.40 -5.50 0.28
C THR A 143 13.41 -5.90 1.75
N ASN A 144 12.62 -6.91 2.11
CA ASN A 144 12.60 -7.44 3.48
C ASN A 144 13.97 -7.96 3.93
N HIS A 145 14.65 -8.72 3.07
CA HIS A 145 15.96 -9.30 3.38
C HIS A 145 16.97 -8.22 3.86
N TYR A 146 17.03 -7.09 3.19
CA TYR A 146 17.97 -6.01 3.55
C TYR A 146 17.42 -5.07 4.64
N ALA A 147 16.11 -4.78 4.65
CA ALA A 147 15.54 -3.79 5.55
C ALA A 147 15.28 -4.32 6.97
N LEU A 148 14.88 -5.59 7.12
CA LEU A 148 14.53 -6.15 8.42
C LEU A 148 15.69 -6.12 9.45
N PRO A 149 16.96 -6.40 9.10
CA PRO A 149 18.07 -6.25 10.04
C PRO A 149 18.21 -4.85 10.63
N LEU A 150 17.79 -3.81 9.89
CA LEU A 150 17.76 -2.43 10.38
C LEU A 150 16.52 -2.16 11.24
N LEU A 151 15.38 -2.69 10.84
CA LEU A 151 14.10 -2.52 11.53
C LEU A 151 14.09 -3.18 12.93
N ILE A 152 14.67 -4.37 13.08
CA ILE A 152 14.70 -5.10 14.35
C ILE A 152 15.77 -4.61 15.33
N ARG A 153 16.55 -3.57 14.99
CA ARG A 153 17.53 -2.98 15.93
C ARG A 153 16.86 -2.38 17.17
N LYS A 154 15.62 -1.92 17.01
CA LYS A 154 14.80 -1.39 18.10
C LYS A 154 13.49 -2.16 18.18
N PRO A 155 12.94 -2.39 19.39
CA PRO A 155 11.60 -2.97 19.51
C PRO A 155 10.54 -2.07 18.91
N GLY A 156 9.44 -2.67 18.43
CA GLY A 156 8.28 -1.94 17.95
C GLY A 156 8.25 -1.66 16.43
N GLY A 157 9.17 -2.24 15.65
CA GLY A 157 9.16 -2.11 14.20
C GLY A 157 7.85 -2.62 13.57
N LEU A 158 7.37 -1.92 12.53
CA LEU A 158 6.16 -2.29 11.77
C LEU A 158 6.53 -2.63 10.33
N VAL A 159 6.07 -3.80 9.87
CA VAL A 159 6.12 -4.23 8.45
C VAL A 159 4.71 -4.28 7.90
N VAL A 160 4.47 -3.59 6.79
CA VAL A 160 3.20 -3.60 6.06
C VAL A 160 3.44 -4.12 4.65
N GLU A 161 2.88 -5.28 4.35
CA GLU A 161 2.91 -5.90 3.03
C GLU A 161 1.61 -5.56 2.31
N MET A 162 1.69 -4.74 1.26
CA MET A 162 0.52 -4.28 0.53
C MET A 162 0.06 -5.32 -0.50
N THR A 163 -1.23 -5.64 -0.46
CA THR A 163 -1.84 -6.67 -1.32
C THR A 163 -3.17 -6.20 -1.92
N ASP A 164 -3.89 -7.09 -2.60
CA ASP A 164 -5.27 -6.90 -3.05
C ASP A 164 -6.15 -8.05 -2.54
N GLY A 165 -7.15 -7.68 -1.75
CA GLY A 165 -8.02 -8.60 -1.05
C GLY A 165 -7.47 -9.04 0.31
N THR A 166 -8.36 -9.13 1.31
CA THR A 166 -8.02 -9.78 2.56
C THR A 166 -7.89 -11.29 2.36
N ALA A 167 -7.15 -11.98 3.23
CA ALA A 167 -7.06 -13.44 3.19
C ALA A 167 -8.46 -14.09 3.17
N ARG A 168 -9.35 -13.63 4.07
CA ARG A 168 -10.73 -14.12 4.15
C ARG A 168 -11.51 -13.97 2.84
N TYR A 169 -11.32 -12.85 2.14
CA TYR A 169 -11.98 -12.62 0.84
C TYR A 169 -11.36 -13.50 -0.24
N ASN A 170 -10.04 -13.53 -0.35
CA ASN A 170 -9.33 -14.28 -1.38
C ASN A 170 -9.48 -15.80 -1.23
N ASP A 171 -9.64 -16.33 -0.01
CA ASP A 171 -9.88 -17.77 0.25
C ASP A 171 -11.17 -18.31 -0.43
N THR A 172 -12.09 -17.41 -0.78
CA THR A 172 -13.39 -17.76 -1.37
C THR A 172 -13.62 -17.14 -2.75
N HIS A 173 -12.75 -16.25 -3.20
CA HIS A 173 -12.90 -15.51 -4.45
C HIS A 173 -11.64 -15.60 -5.31
N TYR A 174 -11.79 -16.27 -6.46
CA TYR A 174 -10.72 -16.33 -7.46
C TYR A 174 -10.44 -14.94 -8.05
N ARG A 175 -9.15 -14.55 -8.04
CA ARG A 175 -8.74 -13.20 -8.43
C ARG A 175 -8.18 -13.17 -9.85
N LEU A 176 -9.02 -12.83 -10.82
CA LEU A 176 -8.70 -12.40 -12.18
C LEU A 176 -7.92 -13.40 -13.05
N SER A 177 -6.82 -13.95 -12.59
CA SER A 177 -6.01 -15.00 -13.24
C SER A 177 -5.14 -15.70 -12.19
N ALA A 178 -4.70 -16.94 -12.46
CA ALA A 178 -3.87 -17.70 -11.53
C ALA A 178 -2.57 -16.98 -11.15
N PHE A 179 -1.94 -16.28 -12.09
CA PHE A 179 -0.73 -15.51 -11.80
C PHE A 179 -1.00 -14.30 -10.90
N TYR A 180 -2.11 -13.58 -11.13
CA TYR A 180 -2.50 -12.46 -10.28
C TYR A 180 -2.88 -12.94 -8.88
N ASP A 181 -3.71 -13.97 -8.80
CA ASP A 181 -4.17 -14.57 -7.55
C ASP A 181 -2.99 -15.02 -6.68
N MET A 182 -2.06 -15.77 -7.26
CA MET A 182 -0.83 -16.17 -6.58
C MET A 182 0.03 -14.99 -6.15
N ALA A 183 0.17 -13.96 -6.99
CA ALA A 183 0.94 -12.77 -6.64
C ALA A 183 0.40 -12.11 -5.38
N LYS A 184 -0.92 -11.90 -5.31
CA LYS A 184 -1.56 -11.22 -4.18
C LYS A 184 -1.64 -12.08 -2.92
N THR A 185 -1.93 -13.36 -3.06
CA THR A 185 -1.99 -14.31 -1.93
C THR A 185 -0.59 -14.57 -1.36
N SER A 186 0.46 -14.62 -2.19
CA SER A 186 1.85 -14.78 -1.73
C SER A 186 2.29 -13.68 -0.79
N VAL A 187 1.91 -12.43 -1.06
CA VAL A 187 2.22 -11.28 -0.20
C VAL A 187 1.53 -11.40 1.17
N THR A 188 0.27 -11.85 1.18
CA THR A 188 -0.45 -12.14 2.45
C THR A 188 0.25 -13.24 3.25
N ARG A 189 0.70 -14.30 2.58
CA ARG A 189 1.45 -15.40 3.23
C ARG A 189 2.81 -14.93 3.72
N LEU A 190 3.49 -14.06 2.97
CA LEU A 190 4.76 -13.46 3.39
C LEU A 190 4.59 -12.66 4.68
N ALA A 191 3.59 -11.77 4.76
CA ALA A 191 3.30 -11.00 5.97
C ALA A 191 3.09 -11.91 7.20
N TRP A 192 2.35 -12.99 7.02
CA TRP A 192 2.15 -13.99 8.08
C TRP A 192 3.48 -14.67 8.49
N ALA A 193 4.34 -15.04 7.55
CA ALA A 193 5.65 -15.63 7.86
C ALA A 193 6.54 -14.63 8.62
N LEU A 194 6.63 -13.39 8.12
CA LEU A 194 7.40 -12.33 8.75
C LEU A 194 6.91 -12.01 10.17
N SER A 195 5.61 -12.15 10.44
CA SER A 195 5.07 -11.92 11.78
C SER A 195 5.69 -12.82 12.84
N HIS A 196 6.08 -14.07 12.48
CA HIS A 196 6.79 -14.99 13.36
C HIS A 196 8.26 -14.61 13.54
N GLU A 197 8.88 -14.05 12.49
CA GLU A 197 10.29 -13.69 12.49
C GLU A 197 10.56 -12.37 13.23
N VAL A 198 9.66 -11.38 13.14
CA VAL A 198 9.84 -10.08 13.79
C VAL A 198 9.31 -10.04 15.22
N ALA A 199 8.35 -10.90 15.59
CA ALA A 199 7.75 -10.91 16.93
C ALA A 199 8.76 -11.10 18.07
N PRO A 200 9.80 -11.97 17.98
CA PRO A 200 10.83 -12.09 19.01
C PRO A 200 11.63 -10.80 19.25
N HIS A 201 11.60 -9.87 18.30
CA HIS A 201 12.23 -8.55 18.37
C HIS A 201 11.24 -7.43 18.76
N GLY A 202 10.01 -7.78 19.14
CA GLY A 202 8.94 -6.82 19.45
C GLY A 202 8.34 -6.14 18.21
N GLY A 203 8.60 -6.67 17.01
CA GLY A 203 8.06 -6.18 15.74
C GLY A 203 6.67 -6.73 15.46
N THR A 204 5.99 -6.08 14.53
CA THR A 204 4.66 -6.45 14.00
C THR A 204 4.71 -6.49 12.49
N ALA A 205 4.19 -7.54 11.87
CA ALA A 205 4.02 -7.63 10.42
C ALA A 205 2.57 -7.93 10.05
N VAL A 206 2.02 -7.19 9.09
CA VAL A 206 0.64 -7.33 8.61
C VAL A 206 0.58 -7.31 7.09
N ALA A 207 -0.41 -8.00 6.53
CA ALA A 207 -0.85 -7.74 5.15
C ALA A 207 -1.96 -6.68 5.18
N LEU A 208 -1.91 -5.70 4.28
CA LEU A 208 -2.93 -4.66 4.18
C LEU A 208 -3.40 -4.50 2.74
N THR A 209 -4.70 -4.43 2.57
CA THR A 209 -5.33 -4.14 1.28
C THR A 209 -6.12 -2.84 1.32
N PRO A 210 -5.99 -1.95 0.33
CA PRO A 210 -6.98 -0.92 0.09
C PRO A 210 -8.28 -1.57 -0.39
N GLY A 211 -9.36 -0.80 -0.41
CA GLY A 211 -10.55 -1.11 -1.18
C GLY A 211 -10.37 -0.77 -2.67
N TRP A 212 -11.46 -0.48 -3.35
CA TRP A 212 -11.40 -0.01 -4.74
C TRP A 212 -10.86 1.42 -4.79
N MET A 213 -9.59 1.54 -5.13
CA MET A 213 -8.85 2.78 -4.98
C MET A 213 -8.98 3.68 -6.22
N ARG A 214 -9.26 4.95 -6.00
CA ARG A 214 -9.19 6.01 -7.02
C ARG A 214 -7.75 6.45 -7.25
N SER A 215 -6.92 5.51 -7.74
CA SER A 215 -5.56 5.83 -8.14
C SER A 215 -5.54 6.70 -9.39
N GLU A 216 -4.38 7.31 -9.69
CA GLU A 216 -4.17 8.12 -10.89
C GLU A 216 -4.56 7.33 -12.16
N MET A 217 -4.23 6.04 -12.21
CA MET A 217 -4.58 5.16 -13.32
C MET A 217 -6.08 4.90 -13.42
N MET A 218 -6.78 4.73 -12.29
CA MET A 218 -8.23 4.51 -12.29
C MET A 218 -9.00 5.76 -12.70
N LEU A 219 -8.57 6.93 -12.21
CA LEU A 219 -9.16 8.20 -12.63
C LEU A 219 -8.99 8.44 -14.13
N GLU A 220 -7.79 8.17 -14.66
CA GLU A 220 -7.50 8.24 -16.09
C GLU A 220 -8.33 7.23 -16.90
N HIS A 221 -8.46 5.98 -16.42
CA HIS A 221 -9.27 4.93 -17.07
C HIS A 221 -10.73 5.37 -17.28
N TYR A 222 -11.30 6.08 -16.32
CA TYR A 222 -12.67 6.58 -16.40
C TYR A 222 -12.77 7.98 -17.00
N ASP A 223 -11.65 8.62 -17.36
CA ASP A 223 -11.57 10.01 -17.85
C ASP A 223 -12.20 11.01 -16.86
N VAL A 224 -11.84 10.86 -15.58
CA VAL A 224 -12.32 11.72 -14.49
C VAL A 224 -11.15 12.23 -13.65
N THR A 225 -11.43 13.20 -12.79
CA THR A 225 -10.52 13.72 -11.77
C THR A 225 -11.03 13.34 -10.38
N GLU A 226 -10.23 13.56 -9.32
CA GLU A 226 -10.72 13.36 -7.95
C GLU A 226 -11.92 14.28 -7.63
N ALA A 227 -12.04 15.45 -8.26
CA ALA A 227 -13.20 16.33 -8.09
C ALA A 227 -14.46 15.82 -8.78
N THR A 228 -14.32 15.04 -9.87
CA THR A 228 -15.42 14.56 -10.71
C THR A 228 -15.57 13.03 -10.69
N TRP A 229 -14.89 12.33 -9.79
CA TRP A 229 -14.83 10.87 -9.80
C TRP A 229 -16.19 10.17 -9.78
N ARG A 230 -17.22 10.84 -9.25
CA ARG A 230 -18.59 10.28 -9.22
C ARG A 230 -19.20 10.13 -10.61
N ASP A 231 -18.70 10.86 -11.61
CA ASP A 231 -19.17 10.72 -13.00
C ASP A 231 -18.81 9.33 -13.56
N ALA A 232 -17.76 8.69 -13.04
CA ALA A 232 -17.40 7.32 -13.37
C ALA A 232 -18.49 6.30 -13.01
N THR A 233 -19.35 6.59 -12.03
CA THR A 233 -20.45 5.69 -11.63
C THR A 233 -21.52 5.52 -12.70
N THR A 234 -21.55 6.38 -13.72
CA THR A 234 -22.41 6.19 -14.89
C THR A 234 -21.97 5.03 -15.79
N ARG A 235 -20.67 4.70 -15.76
CA ARG A 235 -20.05 3.60 -16.51
C ARG A 235 -19.84 2.36 -15.64
N GLU A 236 -19.45 2.57 -14.39
CA GLU A 236 -19.25 1.53 -13.38
C GLU A 236 -19.99 1.93 -12.08
N PRO A 237 -21.27 1.54 -11.93
CA PRO A 237 -22.09 1.98 -10.80
C PRO A 237 -21.48 1.64 -9.43
N HIS A 238 -20.83 0.47 -9.30
CA HIS A 238 -20.22 0.05 -8.04
C HIS A 238 -18.94 0.80 -7.67
N PHE A 239 -18.39 1.62 -8.58
CA PHE A 239 -17.29 2.54 -8.26
C PHE A 239 -17.66 3.56 -7.16
N VAL A 240 -18.94 3.69 -6.84
CA VAL A 240 -19.45 4.52 -5.72
C VAL A 240 -18.79 4.18 -4.38
N ILE A 241 -18.29 2.96 -4.18
CA ILE A 241 -17.63 2.52 -2.94
C ILE A 241 -16.14 2.90 -2.87
N SER A 242 -15.57 3.42 -3.95
CA SER A 242 -14.13 3.66 -4.08
C SER A 242 -13.58 4.63 -3.04
N GLU A 243 -12.34 4.44 -2.66
CA GLU A 243 -11.57 5.23 -1.70
C GLU A 243 -10.40 5.98 -2.36
N THR A 244 -9.87 7.01 -1.71
CA THR A 244 -8.63 7.67 -2.18
C THR A 244 -7.38 6.88 -1.74
N PRO A 245 -6.22 7.07 -2.41
CA PRO A 245 -4.94 6.55 -1.91
C PRO A 245 -4.57 7.02 -0.49
N ARG A 246 -5.12 8.18 -0.06
CA ARG A 246 -4.91 8.72 1.29
C ARG A 246 -5.62 7.88 2.36
N PHE A 247 -6.71 7.19 2.03
CA PHE A 247 -7.46 6.41 3.02
C PHE A 247 -6.64 5.21 3.53
N VAL A 248 -6.04 4.42 2.64
CA VAL A 248 -5.12 3.35 3.07
C VAL A 248 -3.84 3.92 3.70
N GLY A 249 -3.42 5.13 3.30
CA GLY A 249 -2.33 5.85 3.94
C GLY A 249 -2.62 6.15 5.41
N ARG A 250 -3.83 6.62 5.73
CA ARG A 250 -4.31 6.84 7.11
C ARG A 250 -4.35 5.54 7.91
N ALA A 251 -4.70 4.42 7.27
CA ALA A 251 -4.65 3.11 7.91
C ALA A 251 -3.23 2.74 8.35
N VAL A 252 -2.23 2.95 7.48
CA VAL A 252 -0.81 2.71 7.82
C VAL A 252 -0.32 3.67 8.91
N ALA A 253 -0.67 4.95 8.83
CA ALA A 253 -0.28 5.94 9.84
C ALA A 253 -0.89 5.61 11.22
N ALA A 254 -2.17 5.18 11.26
CA ALA A 254 -2.83 4.74 12.48
C ALA A 254 -2.17 3.50 13.09
N LEU A 255 -1.85 2.48 12.28
CA LEU A 255 -1.08 1.31 12.73
C LEU A 255 0.31 1.70 13.26
N ALA A 256 1.01 2.61 12.56
CA ALA A 256 2.33 3.06 12.98
C ALA A 256 2.29 3.84 14.30
N ALA A 257 1.24 4.59 14.55
CA ALA A 257 1.04 5.38 15.78
C ALA A 257 0.48 4.56 16.96
N ASP A 258 -0.05 3.37 16.72
CA ASP A 258 -0.68 2.55 17.74
C ASP A 258 0.35 1.85 18.63
N PRO A 259 0.42 2.14 19.94
CA PRO A 259 1.33 1.46 20.85
C PRO A 259 0.98 -0.02 21.08
N ASP A 260 -0.28 -0.42 20.82
CA ASP A 260 -0.78 -1.80 20.96
C ASP A 260 -0.94 -2.52 19.63
N ARG A 261 -0.20 -2.09 18.58
CA ARG A 261 -0.28 -2.69 17.23
C ARG A 261 0.08 -4.16 17.17
N ALA A 262 0.74 -4.69 18.20
CA ALA A 262 1.07 -6.13 18.29
C ALA A 262 -0.18 -7.03 18.23
N ARG A 263 -1.37 -6.53 18.57
CA ARG A 263 -2.64 -7.26 18.42
C ARG A 263 -2.97 -7.62 16.98
N TRP A 264 -2.39 -6.89 16.03
CA TRP A 264 -2.60 -7.09 14.58
C TRP A 264 -1.57 -8.04 13.95
N ASN A 265 -0.56 -8.47 14.70
CA ASN A 265 0.55 -9.26 14.16
C ASN A 265 0.08 -10.51 13.44
N GLY A 266 0.52 -10.70 12.20
CA GLY A 266 0.18 -11.82 11.32
C GLY A 266 -1.21 -11.74 10.68
N GLN A 267 -1.96 -10.65 10.88
CA GLN A 267 -3.31 -10.49 10.32
C GLN A 267 -3.29 -9.93 8.90
N SER A 268 -4.35 -10.24 8.18
CA SER A 268 -4.68 -9.64 6.88
C SER A 268 -5.82 -8.63 7.07
N LEU A 269 -5.51 -7.37 6.86
CA LEU A 269 -6.32 -6.22 7.21
C LEU A 269 -6.79 -5.46 5.95
N SER A 270 -7.84 -4.67 6.08
CA SER A 270 -8.28 -3.74 5.04
C SER A 270 -8.33 -2.30 5.57
N SER A 271 -8.19 -1.33 4.66
CA SER A 271 -8.34 0.10 4.97
C SER A 271 -9.65 0.40 5.67
N GLY A 272 -10.77 -0.14 5.17
CA GLY A 272 -12.11 0.03 5.75
C GLY A 272 -12.25 -0.61 7.13
N GLY A 273 -11.68 -1.82 7.36
CA GLY A 273 -11.67 -2.46 8.67
C GLY A 273 -10.90 -1.63 9.69
N LEU A 274 -9.70 -1.18 9.36
CA LEU A 274 -8.90 -0.32 10.23
C LEU A 274 -9.55 1.05 10.48
N ALA A 275 -10.27 1.60 9.50
CA ALA A 275 -11.03 2.82 9.69
C ALA A 275 -12.17 2.65 10.71
N ALA A 276 -12.80 1.48 10.76
CA ALA A 276 -13.79 1.18 11.78
C ALA A 276 -13.16 1.09 13.19
N ASP A 277 -11.97 0.47 13.30
CA ASP A 277 -11.28 0.30 14.58
C ASP A 277 -10.64 1.57 15.11
N TYR A 278 -10.01 2.37 14.25
CA TYR A 278 -9.26 3.58 14.62
C TYR A 278 -10.06 4.89 14.51
N GLY A 279 -11.22 4.86 13.84
CA GLY A 279 -12.11 6.02 13.73
C GLY A 279 -11.76 7.05 12.65
N PHE A 280 -10.70 6.84 11.85
CA PHE A 280 -10.35 7.77 10.77
C PHE A 280 -11.32 7.69 9.57
N THR A 281 -11.30 8.74 8.75
CA THR A 281 -12.12 8.85 7.53
C THR A 281 -11.24 9.02 6.31
N ASP A 282 -11.79 8.86 5.11
CA ASP A 282 -11.17 9.32 3.87
C ASP A 282 -11.15 10.87 3.80
N VAL A 283 -10.52 11.45 2.80
CA VAL A 283 -10.38 12.91 2.65
C VAL A 283 -11.71 13.63 2.46
N ASP A 284 -12.74 12.92 2.00
CA ASP A 284 -14.11 13.44 1.83
C ASP A 284 -14.99 13.20 3.08
N GLY A 285 -14.43 12.72 4.17
CA GLY A 285 -15.12 12.43 5.43
C GLY A 285 -15.85 11.08 5.46
N SER A 286 -15.82 10.31 4.38
CA SER A 286 -16.45 8.97 4.31
C SER A 286 -15.56 7.88 4.94
N ARG A 287 -16.16 6.70 5.18
CA ARG A 287 -15.47 5.49 5.66
C ARG A 287 -15.80 4.29 4.78
N PRO A 288 -15.24 4.19 3.56
CA PRO A 288 -15.55 3.10 2.66
C PRO A 288 -15.19 1.73 3.26
N ASP A 289 -16.17 0.83 3.35
CA ASP A 289 -16.00 -0.59 3.68
C ASP A 289 -16.19 -1.42 2.41
N CYS A 290 -15.15 -1.39 1.57
CA CYS A 290 -15.20 -1.96 0.23
C CYS A 290 -15.54 -3.45 0.24
N PHE A 291 -14.85 -4.26 1.06
CA PHE A 291 -15.04 -5.71 1.03
C PHE A 291 -16.42 -6.16 1.53
N ARG A 292 -16.98 -5.48 2.52
CA ARG A 292 -18.35 -5.72 2.92
C ARG A 292 -19.34 -5.33 1.82
N TYR A 293 -19.11 -4.19 1.18
CA TYR A 293 -19.94 -3.75 0.05
C TYR A 293 -19.87 -4.71 -1.13
N LEU A 294 -18.68 -5.19 -1.51
CA LEU A 294 -18.52 -6.15 -2.61
C LEU A 294 -19.39 -7.38 -2.38
N VAL A 295 -19.29 -7.99 -1.21
CA VAL A 295 -20.04 -9.22 -0.87
C VAL A 295 -21.55 -8.96 -0.73
N GLU A 296 -21.94 -7.91 0.01
CA GLU A 296 -23.33 -7.69 0.37
C GLU A 296 -24.15 -6.97 -0.71
N VAL A 297 -23.50 -6.24 -1.62
CA VAL A 297 -24.18 -5.44 -2.66
C VAL A 297 -23.82 -5.93 -4.06
N GLN A 298 -22.55 -5.84 -4.45
CA GLN A 298 -22.15 -6.11 -5.84
C GLN A 298 -22.33 -7.58 -6.22
N GLU A 299 -21.78 -8.51 -5.44
CA GLU A 299 -21.87 -9.96 -5.70
C GLU A 299 -23.29 -10.50 -5.44
N ALA A 300 -24.02 -9.86 -4.53
CA ALA A 300 -25.45 -10.15 -4.32
C ALA A 300 -26.35 -9.63 -5.45
N GLY A 301 -25.79 -8.99 -6.49
CA GLY A 301 -26.54 -8.45 -7.63
C GLY A 301 -27.52 -7.33 -7.26
N ARG A 302 -27.26 -6.61 -6.16
CA ARG A 302 -28.08 -5.47 -5.74
C ARG A 302 -27.71 -4.20 -6.50
N PRO A 303 -28.64 -3.24 -6.63
CA PRO A 303 -28.32 -1.92 -7.16
C PRO A 303 -27.16 -1.28 -6.38
N ALA A 304 -26.32 -0.53 -7.09
CA ALA A 304 -25.18 0.15 -6.51
C ALA A 304 -25.64 1.28 -5.57
N ASP A 305 -25.67 0.99 -4.27
CA ASP A 305 -25.97 1.93 -3.19
C ASP A 305 -24.94 1.75 -2.08
N ALA A 306 -24.14 2.77 -1.85
CA ALA A 306 -23.10 2.77 -0.82
C ALA A 306 -23.61 3.25 0.55
N THR A 307 -24.90 3.50 0.72
CA THR A 307 -25.50 3.90 2.00
C THR A 307 -25.23 2.84 3.08
N GLY A 308 -24.57 3.24 4.18
CA GLY A 308 -24.15 2.33 5.25
C GLY A 308 -22.86 1.56 5.00
N TYR A 309 -22.21 1.80 3.86
CA TYR A 309 -20.89 1.23 3.51
C TYR A 309 -19.81 2.27 3.27
N ARG A 310 -20.20 3.56 3.24
CA ARG A 310 -19.29 4.67 2.96
C ARG A 310 -19.44 5.82 3.96
#